data_bbd853669c1be8b0b1a855f0f55128f7
#
_entry.id   bbd853669c1be8b0b1a855f0f55128f7
#
_cell.length_a   1.000
_cell.length_b   1.000
_cell.length_c   1.000
_cell.angle_alpha   90.00
_cell.angle_beta   90.00
_cell.angle_gamma   90.00
#
_symmetry.space_group_name_H-M   'P 1'
#
loop_
_entity.id
_entity.type
_entity.pdbx_description
1 polymer ?
#
loop_
_entity_poly.entity_id
_entity_poly.type
_entity_poly.pdbx_seq_one_letter_code
_entity_poly.pdbx_strand_id
1 'polypeptide(L)'
;MARILLGLVALLALVGCSPAVQPKPVTAKSIALQPGDVAGLRGCDAGGDMQTVLTKEKSIDTFLYDQNATEWEQWKTQGATEAYFAVYGRTAADCQVFSATGNGAPHGGLMAALVVKFKDTFASARNYQLASTLLGFGPRDITFIKLVGGVITTGTDTGLGPQSVIGTASAVGSTYYFAFWQNKAFDSFFIAYDLPAFEAQGAAENVNQRMI
;
A
#
# COMPACT_ATOMS: atom_id res chain seq x y z
N MET A 1 63.89 -55.40 12.22
CA MET A 1 63.48 -54.25 12.98
C MET A 1 63.02 -53.17 11.98
N ALA A 2 61.77 -53.12 11.66
CA ALA A 2 61.21 -52.18 10.69
C ALA A 2 60.32 -51.15 11.44
N ARG A 3 60.69 -49.88 11.39
CA ARG A 3 59.89 -48.77 11.94
C ARG A 3 58.96 -48.23 10.84
N ILE A 4 57.63 -48.43 11.07
CA ILE A 4 56.58 -47.88 10.27
C ILE A 4 56.28 -46.45 10.79
N LEU A 5 56.55 -45.42 9.98
CA LEU A 5 56.12 -44.06 10.20
C LEU A 5 54.68 -43.90 9.69
N LEU A 6 53.73 -43.71 10.60
CA LEU A 6 52.38 -43.28 10.25
C LEU A 6 52.36 -41.75 10.00
N GLY A 7 52.17 -41.35 8.78
CA GLY A 7 51.91 -39.96 8.40
C GLY A 7 50.43 -39.62 8.64
N LEU A 8 50.14 -38.75 9.61
CA LEU A 8 48.80 -38.19 9.89
C LEU A 8 48.54 -37.03 8.94
N VAL A 9 47.71 -37.25 7.92
CA VAL A 9 47.25 -36.16 7.03
C VAL A 9 46.04 -35.49 7.68
N ALA A 10 46.25 -34.29 8.22
CA ALA A 10 45.19 -33.44 8.72
C ALA A 10 44.48 -32.74 7.55
N LEU A 11 43.30 -33.22 7.15
CA LEU A 11 42.42 -32.52 6.24
C LEU A 11 41.77 -31.33 7.01
N LEU A 12 42.26 -30.12 6.77
CA LEU A 12 41.60 -28.86 7.17
C LEU A 12 40.40 -28.64 6.26
N ALA A 13 39.21 -28.99 6.75
CA ALA A 13 37.95 -28.61 6.12
C ALA A 13 37.75 -27.09 6.32
N LEU A 14 38.06 -26.30 5.29
CA LEU A 14 37.66 -24.90 5.20
C LEU A 14 36.13 -24.84 5.06
N VAL A 15 35.44 -24.77 6.18
CA VAL A 15 33.99 -24.41 6.21
C VAL A 15 33.91 -22.93 5.82
N GLY A 16 33.71 -22.67 4.53
CA GLY A 16 33.44 -21.35 4.02
C GLY A 16 32.10 -20.86 4.61
N CYS A 17 32.15 -19.96 5.59
CA CYS A 17 31.00 -19.20 6.03
C CYS A 17 30.58 -18.29 4.85
N SER A 18 29.63 -18.75 4.04
CA SER A 18 28.91 -17.85 3.14
C SER A 18 28.22 -16.79 4.01
N PRO A 19 28.43 -15.48 3.76
CA PRO A 19 27.72 -14.47 4.50
C PRO A 19 26.22 -14.71 4.33
N ALA A 20 25.50 -14.88 5.44
CA ALA A 20 24.06 -15.01 5.43
C ALA A 20 23.50 -13.75 4.76
N VAL A 21 22.86 -13.92 3.61
CA VAL A 21 22.16 -12.82 2.94
C VAL A 21 21.04 -12.39 3.88
N GLN A 22 21.21 -11.24 4.52
CA GLN A 22 20.16 -10.68 5.37
C GLN A 22 18.96 -10.37 4.49
N PRO A 23 17.75 -10.84 4.84
CA PRO A 23 16.56 -10.53 4.08
C PRO A 23 16.38 -9.01 4.04
N LYS A 24 16.16 -8.47 2.84
CA LYS A 24 15.95 -7.03 2.64
C LYS A 24 14.72 -6.61 3.46
N PRO A 25 14.82 -5.53 4.25
CA PRO A 25 13.69 -5.05 5.04
C PRO A 25 12.48 -4.77 4.14
N VAL A 26 11.32 -5.27 4.54
CA VAL A 26 10.05 -4.97 3.86
C VAL A 26 9.67 -3.53 4.17
N THR A 27 9.47 -2.70 3.14
CA THR A 27 9.14 -1.27 3.25
C THR A 27 7.74 -1.01 2.70
N ALA A 28 7.11 0.11 3.09
CA ALA A 28 5.82 0.53 2.53
C ALA A 28 5.89 0.61 0.99
N LYS A 29 6.98 1.12 0.42
CA LYS A 29 7.21 1.17 -1.02
C LYS A 29 7.27 -0.21 -1.68
N SER A 30 7.92 -1.19 -1.04
CA SER A 30 8.06 -2.54 -1.62
C SER A 30 6.73 -3.32 -1.64
N ILE A 31 5.79 -2.94 -0.78
CA ILE A 31 4.45 -3.52 -0.67
C ILE A 31 3.46 -2.84 -1.62
N ALA A 32 3.52 -1.51 -1.74
CA ALA A 32 2.58 -0.71 -2.52
C ALA A 32 2.38 -1.22 -3.95
N LEU A 33 1.37 -0.73 -4.64
CA LEU A 33 1.12 -1.06 -6.05
C LEU A 33 2.39 -0.99 -6.89
N GLN A 34 2.58 -2.01 -7.73
CA GLN A 34 3.69 -2.15 -8.65
C GLN A 34 3.19 -2.09 -10.10
N PRO A 35 4.06 -1.78 -11.09
CA PRO A 35 3.67 -1.66 -12.50
C PRO A 35 2.99 -2.90 -13.09
N GLY A 36 3.20 -4.08 -12.52
CA GLY A 36 2.63 -5.34 -13.00
C GLY A 36 1.30 -5.74 -12.34
N ASP A 37 0.82 -5.00 -11.35
CA ASP A 37 -0.41 -5.35 -10.64
C ASP A 37 -1.67 -5.16 -11.49
N VAL A 38 -1.66 -4.20 -12.40
CA VAL A 38 -2.76 -3.99 -13.36
C VAL A 38 -2.22 -3.67 -14.76
N ALA A 39 -2.64 -4.48 -15.73
CA ALA A 39 -2.22 -4.32 -17.11
C ALA A 39 -2.72 -2.98 -17.72
N GLY A 40 -1.85 -2.30 -18.45
CA GLY A 40 -2.21 -1.09 -19.19
C GLY A 40 -2.28 0.20 -18.37
N LEU A 41 -2.01 0.14 -17.05
CA LEU A 41 -1.84 1.34 -16.24
C LEU A 41 -0.36 1.77 -16.19
N ARG A 42 -0.15 3.08 -16.03
CA ARG A 42 1.17 3.72 -15.91
C ARG A 42 1.26 4.45 -14.59
N GLY A 43 2.44 4.44 -13.97
CA GLY A 43 2.70 5.20 -12.76
C GLY A 43 2.49 6.70 -12.97
N CYS A 44 1.83 7.34 -12.03
CA CYS A 44 1.58 8.78 -12.00
C CYS A 44 2.60 9.47 -11.08
N ASP A 45 2.96 10.71 -11.42
CA ASP A 45 3.89 11.52 -10.60
C ASP A 45 3.28 11.98 -9.26
N ALA A 46 1.97 11.81 -9.06
CA ALA A 46 1.30 12.13 -7.80
C ALA A 46 1.78 11.27 -6.63
N GLY A 47 2.30 10.06 -6.90
CA GLY A 47 2.78 9.13 -5.89
C GLY A 47 4.17 9.46 -5.33
N GLY A 48 4.54 8.72 -4.26
CA GLY A 48 5.84 8.82 -3.61
C GLY A 48 5.79 8.36 -2.14
N ASP A 49 6.93 8.44 -1.46
CA ASP A 49 6.92 8.41 0.00
C ASP A 49 6.22 9.66 0.57
N MET A 50 5.82 9.59 1.84
CA MET A 50 5.01 10.66 2.45
C MET A 50 5.69 12.03 2.36
N GLN A 51 7.01 12.10 2.54
CA GLN A 51 7.73 13.36 2.46
C GLN A 51 7.69 13.94 1.04
N THR A 52 7.80 13.09 0.03
CA THR A 52 7.69 13.48 -1.39
C THR A 52 6.29 14.00 -1.69
N VAL A 53 5.24 13.31 -1.23
CA VAL A 53 3.83 13.73 -1.41
C VAL A 53 3.60 15.09 -0.77
N LEU A 54 3.93 15.25 0.50
CA LEU A 54 3.76 16.51 1.23
C LEU A 54 4.56 17.66 0.62
N THR A 55 5.76 17.40 0.10
CA THR A 55 6.54 18.44 -0.59
C THR A 55 5.86 18.93 -1.85
N LYS A 56 5.27 18.03 -2.63
CA LYS A 56 4.49 18.38 -3.83
C LYS A 56 3.25 19.18 -3.47
N GLU A 57 2.47 18.72 -2.49
CA GLU A 57 1.27 19.42 -2.03
C GLU A 57 1.59 20.84 -1.57
N LYS A 58 2.64 21.03 -0.78
CA LYS A 58 3.06 22.35 -0.30
C LYS A 58 3.31 23.36 -1.42
N SER A 59 3.77 22.88 -2.57
CA SER A 59 4.02 23.75 -3.73
C SER A 59 2.75 24.14 -4.51
N ILE A 60 1.63 23.45 -4.25
CA ILE A 60 0.40 23.58 -5.02
C ILE A 60 -0.75 24.12 -4.15
N ASP A 61 -0.92 23.54 -2.96
CA ASP A 61 -2.00 23.84 -2.01
C ASP A 61 -1.49 23.75 -0.57
N THR A 62 -1.22 24.89 0.05
CA THR A 62 -0.71 24.96 1.42
C THR A 62 -1.74 24.47 2.45
N PHE A 63 -3.04 24.65 2.20
CA PHE A 63 -4.09 24.19 3.11
C PHE A 63 -4.13 22.66 3.16
N LEU A 64 -4.12 22.01 1.98
CA LEU A 64 -4.08 20.56 1.88
C LEU A 64 -2.80 19.99 2.50
N TYR A 65 -1.66 20.64 2.26
CA TYR A 65 -0.40 20.30 2.90
C TYR A 65 -0.48 20.34 4.43
N ASP A 66 -1.01 21.42 5.01
CA ASP A 66 -1.09 21.58 6.47
C ASP A 66 -1.99 20.50 7.09
N GLN A 67 -3.10 20.18 6.42
CA GLN A 67 -4.00 19.10 6.84
C GLN A 67 -3.27 17.74 6.81
N ASN A 68 -2.71 17.37 5.66
CA ASN A 68 -2.07 16.06 5.48
C ASN A 68 -0.80 15.90 6.32
N ALA A 69 -0.03 16.99 6.53
CA ALA A 69 1.11 16.99 7.42
C ALA A 69 0.67 16.74 8.88
N THR A 70 -0.42 17.38 9.32
CA THR A 70 -0.99 17.17 10.65
C THR A 70 -1.48 15.73 10.84
N GLU A 71 -2.20 15.18 9.86
CA GLU A 71 -2.65 13.79 9.87
C GLU A 71 -1.45 12.83 9.95
N TRP A 72 -0.40 13.07 9.16
CA TRP A 72 0.81 12.26 9.19
C TRP A 72 1.53 12.29 10.55
N GLU A 73 1.62 13.44 11.20
CA GLU A 73 2.17 13.53 12.56
C GLU A 73 1.33 12.72 13.55
N GLN A 74 -0.01 12.75 13.46
CA GLN A 74 -0.88 11.92 14.29
C GLN A 74 -0.62 10.44 14.06
N TRP A 75 -0.48 10.00 12.81
CA TRP A 75 -0.17 8.60 12.50
C TRP A 75 1.20 8.18 13.06
N LYS A 76 2.20 9.06 13.01
CA LYS A 76 3.50 8.80 13.65
C LYS A 76 3.38 8.64 15.17
N THR A 77 2.55 9.41 15.84
CA THR A 77 2.30 9.22 17.29
C THR A 77 1.64 7.89 17.61
N GLN A 78 0.90 7.34 16.64
CA GLN A 78 0.28 6.00 16.74
C GLN A 78 1.25 4.87 16.36
N GLY A 79 2.45 5.20 15.93
CA GLY A 79 3.52 4.25 15.63
C GLY A 79 3.78 4.00 14.15
N ALA A 80 3.23 4.80 13.24
CA ALA A 80 3.60 4.77 11.84
C ALA A 80 5.07 5.16 11.65
N THR A 81 5.79 4.45 10.79
CA THR A 81 7.22 4.65 10.53
C THR A 81 7.52 5.02 9.09
N GLU A 82 6.71 4.51 8.16
CA GLU A 82 6.83 4.76 6.73
C GLU A 82 5.43 4.82 6.13
N ALA A 83 5.26 5.63 5.08
CA ALA A 83 4.10 5.55 4.21
C ALA A 83 4.53 5.74 2.75
N TYR A 84 3.83 5.06 1.85
CA TYR A 84 4.03 5.19 0.42
C TYR A 84 2.69 5.24 -0.30
N PHE A 85 2.51 6.29 -1.09
CA PHE A 85 1.34 6.49 -1.94
C PHE A 85 1.71 6.15 -3.37
N ALA A 86 1.04 5.17 -3.97
CA ALA A 86 1.24 4.74 -5.34
C ALA A 86 -0.02 5.05 -6.14
N VAL A 87 0.15 5.69 -7.30
CA VAL A 87 -0.95 6.06 -8.20
C VAL A 87 -0.63 5.58 -9.60
N TYR A 88 -1.60 4.94 -10.23
CA TYR A 88 -1.52 4.44 -11.61
C TYR A 88 -2.76 4.84 -12.38
N GLY A 89 -2.58 5.39 -13.57
CA GLY A 89 -3.66 5.79 -14.47
C GLY A 89 -3.48 5.21 -15.87
N ARG A 90 -4.56 5.05 -16.62
CA ARG A 90 -4.50 4.61 -18.01
C ARG A 90 -3.98 5.73 -18.92
N THR A 91 -4.33 6.96 -18.61
CA THR A 91 -3.95 8.16 -19.34
C THR A 91 -3.30 9.19 -18.42
N ALA A 92 -2.66 10.22 -18.98
CA ALA A 92 -2.16 11.34 -18.21
C ALA A 92 -3.29 12.14 -17.52
N ALA A 93 -4.48 12.18 -18.13
CA ALA A 93 -5.64 12.85 -17.55
C ALA A 93 -6.14 12.11 -16.27
N ASP A 94 -6.11 10.78 -16.25
CA ASP A 94 -6.47 10.00 -15.06
C ASP A 94 -5.50 10.30 -13.90
N CYS A 95 -4.23 10.49 -14.18
CA CYS A 95 -3.22 10.86 -13.18
C CYS A 95 -3.48 12.22 -12.53
N GLN A 96 -4.16 13.14 -13.22
CA GLN A 96 -4.44 14.49 -12.71
C GLN A 96 -5.51 14.51 -11.62
N VAL A 97 -6.29 13.45 -11.46
CA VAL A 97 -7.33 13.36 -10.42
C VAL A 97 -6.74 13.54 -9.01
N PHE A 98 -5.51 13.07 -8.78
CA PHE A 98 -4.78 13.26 -7.52
C PHE A 98 -3.80 14.43 -7.55
N SER A 99 -3.86 15.28 -8.59
CA SER A 99 -3.16 16.55 -8.55
C SER A 99 -4.08 17.61 -7.92
N ALA A 100 -3.53 18.54 -7.16
CA ALA A 100 -4.31 19.62 -6.53
C ALA A 100 -5.08 20.52 -7.53
N THR A 101 -4.82 20.39 -8.83
CA THR A 101 -5.52 21.08 -9.91
C THR A 101 -6.60 20.20 -10.57
N GLY A 102 -6.74 18.94 -10.12
CA GLY A 102 -7.62 17.96 -10.75
C GLY A 102 -9.07 18.15 -10.34
N ASN A 103 -9.88 18.75 -11.19
CA ASN A 103 -11.33 18.95 -10.99
C ASN A 103 -12.18 17.93 -11.76
N GLY A 104 -11.67 16.73 -12.05
CA GLY A 104 -12.37 15.77 -12.88
C GLY A 104 -12.49 14.37 -12.27
N ALA A 105 -13.62 13.69 -12.56
CA ALA A 105 -13.68 12.25 -12.39
C ALA A 105 -12.70 11.58 -13.36
N PRO A 106 -12.05 10.47 -12.99
CA PRO A 106 -11.19 9.71 -13.90
C PRO A 106 -12.02 9.16 -15.06
N HIS A 107 -11.49 9.27 -16.27
CA HIS A 107 -12.22 8.89 -17.50
C HIS A 107 -11.68 7.65 -18.19
N GLY A 108 -10.75 6.93 -17.59
CA GLY A 108 -10.11 5.84 -18.31
C GLY A 108 -9.57 4.70 -17.48
N GLY A 109 -9.73 4.78 -16.20
CA GLY A 109 -9.22 3.80 -15.25
C GLY A 109 -8.05 4.35 -14.45
N LEU A 110 -8.24 4.34 -13.13
CA LEU A 110 -7.29 4.84 -12.15
C LEU A 110 -7.25 3.89 -10.96
N MET A 111 -6.07 3.73 -10.41
CA MET A 111 -5.83 2.96 -9.20
C MET A 111 -4.85 3.68 -8.29
N ALA A 112 -5.18 3.77 -7.02
CA ALA A 112 -4.26 4.31 -6.03
C ALA A 112 -4.24 3.44 -4.78
N ALA A 113 -3.06 3.33 -4.16
CA ALA A 113 -2.86 2.65 -2.90
C ALA A 113 -1.97 3.47 -1.98
N LEU A 114 -2.43 3.67 -0.77
CA LEU A 114 -1.64 4.17 0.34
C LEU A 114 -1.30 2.98 1.24
N VAL A 115 -0.02 2.71 1.43
CA VAL A 115 0.48 1.69 2.34
C VAL A 115 1.25 2.37 3.46
N VAL A 116 0.87 2.09 4.70
CA VAL A 116 1.53 2.62 5.89
C VAL A 116 2.10 1.48 6.71
N LYS A 117 3.39 1.58 7.02
CA LYS A 117 4.10 0.66 7.89
C LYS A 117 4.13 1.21 9.30
N PHE A 118 3.82 0.37 10.26
CA PHE A 118 3.92 0.65 11.69
C PHE A 118 5.13 -0.05 12.32
N LYS A 119 5.50 0.40 13.50
CA LYS A 119 6.58 -0.21 14.30
C LYS A 119 6.33 -1.69 14.62
N ASP A 120 5.06 -2.09 14.75
CA ASP A 120 4.63 -3.45 15.06
C ASP A 120 3.15 -3.69 14.67
N THR A 121 2.72 -4.95 14.73
CA THR A 121 1.34 -5.38 14.42
C THR A 121 0.30 -4.78 15.38
N PHE A 122 0.66 -4.53 16.63
CA PHE A 122 -0.29 -3.96 17.60
C PHE A 122 -0.61 -2.50 17.27
N ALA A 123 0.42 -1.72 16.89
CA ALA A 123 0.23 -0.33 16.49
C ALA A 123 -0.64 -0.22 15.23
N SER A 124 -0.38 -1.07 14.22
CA SER A 124 -1.18 -1.15 12.99
C SER A 124 -2.64 -1.55 13.30
N ALA A 125 -2.86 -2.65 14.04
CA ALA A 125 -4.22 -3.09 14.38
C ALA A 125 -5.01 -2.03 15.17
N ARG A 126 -4.33 -1.30 16.06
CA ARG A 126 -4.94 -0.19 16.82
C ARG A 126 -5.32 0.97 15.89
N ASN A 127 -4.43 1.34 14.95
CA ASN A 127 -4.71 2.40 13.99
C ASN A 127 -5.90 2.04 13.09
N TYR A 128 -5.95 0.80 12.59
CA TYR A 128 -7.07 0.29 11.82
C TYR A 128 -8.40 0.48 12.56
N GLN A 129 -8.45 0.16 13.88
CA GLN A 129 -9.64 0.33 14.71
C GLN A 129 -10.02 1.79 14.94
N LEU A 130 -9.05 2.71 14.99
CA LEU A 130 -9.31 4.14 15.12
C LEU A 130 -9.92 4.74 13.85
N ALA A 131 -9.86 4.04 12.73
CA ALA A 131 -10.39 4.47 11.45
C ALA A 131 -9.91 5.88 11.04
N SER A 132 -8.63 6.17 11.32
CA SER A 132 -8.01 7.47 11.02
C SER A 132 -7.88 7.68 9.52
N THR A 133 -7.96 8.94 9.08
CA THR A 133 -7.71 9.33 7.69
C THR A 133 -6.25 9.74 7.49
N LEU A 134 -5.74 9.53 6.27
CA LEU A 134 -4.47 10.06 5.80
C LEU A 134 -4.56 10.34 4.30
N LEU A 135 -4.12 11.50 3.87
CA LEU A 135 -4.25 11.98 2.48
C LEU A 135 -5.71 11.95 1.97
N GLY A 136 -6.67 12.21 2.84
CA GLY A 136 -8.08 12.12 2.51
C GLY A 136 -8.64 10.71 2.42
N PHE A 137 -7.81 9.66 2.51
CA PHE A 137 -8.25 8.27 2.52
C PHE A 137 -8.61 7.79 3.92
N GLY A 138 -9.74 7.13 4.04
CA GLY A 138 -10.17 6.58 5.30
C GLY A 138 -11.49 5.79 5.20
N PRO A 139 -11.94 5.15 6.27
CA PRO A 139 -13.16 4.35 6.27
C PRO A 139 -14.45 5.12 5.91
N ARG A 140 -14.38 6.45 5.88
CA ARG A 140 -15.53 7.29 5.43
C ARG A 140 -15.89 7.03 3.98
N ASP A 141 -14.92 6.65 3.13
CA ASP A 141 -15.17 6.33 1.73
C ASP A 141 -16.07 5.11 1.58
N ILE A 142 -16.01 4.16 2.53
CA ILE A 142 -16.91 3.02 2.60
C ILE A 142 -18.36 3.47 2.85
N THR A 143 -18.57 4.56 3.62
CA THR A 143 -19.91 5.11 3.84
C THR A 143 -20.50 5.65 2.55
N PHE A 144 -19.71 6.27 1.69
CA PHE A 144 -20.15 6.71 0.36
C PHE A 144 -20.68 5.54 -0.48
N ILE A 145 -20.03 4.39 -0.45
CA ILE A 145 -20.48 3.18 -1.16
C ILE A 145 -21.91 2.80 -0.75
N LYS A 146 -22.22 2.85 0.54
CA LYS A 146 -23.61 2.58 1.02
C LYS A 146 -24.61 3.59 0.48
N LEU A 147 -24.26 4.87 0.48
CA LEU A 147 -25.13 5.95 0.02
C LEU A 147 -25.52 5.81 -1.45
N VAL A 148 -24.61 5.30 -2.28
CA VAL A 148 -24.84 5.10 -3.72
C VAL A 148 -25.38 3.70 -4.05
N GLY A 149 -25.80 2.92 -3.06
CA GLY A 149 -26.41 1.60 -3.25
C GLY A 149 -25.41 0.50 -3.59
N GLY A 150 -24.14 0.67 -3.26
CA GLY A 150 -23.08 -0.32 -3.48
C GLY A 150 -23.07 -1.45 -2.45
N VAL A 151 -22.21 -2.41 -2.69
CA VAL A 151 -22.02 -3.63 -1.87
C VAL A 151 -20.80 -3.45 -0.98
N ILE A 152 -20.92 -3.87 0.30
CA ILE A 152 -19.79 -3.89 1.25
C ILE A 152 -19.59 -5.33 1.72
N THR A 153 -18.34 -5.77 1.66
CA THR A 153 -17.83 -7.04 2.18
C THR A 153 -16.83 -6.76 3.30
N THR A 154 -16.84 -7.53 4.37
CA THR A 154 -15.96 -7.31 5.54
C THR A 154 -15.30 -8.60 6.01
N GLY A 155 -14.17 -8.47 6.66
CA GLY A 155 -13.46 -9.58 7.29
C GLY A 155 -12.89 -10.56 6.27
N THR A 156 -12.84 -11.84 6.62
CA THR A 156 -12.24 -12.90 5.80
C THR A 156 -12.83 -13.06 4.41
N ASP A 157 -14.09 -12.66 4.24
CA ASP A 157 -14.81 -12.76 2.95
C ASP A 157 -14.24 -11.80 1.89
N THR A 158 -13.44 -10.82 2.30
CA THR A 158 -12.74 -9.90 1.38
C THR A 158 -11.55 -10.54 0.66
N GLY A 159 -11.00 -11.66 1.16
CA GLY A 159 -9.71 -12.20 0.71
C GLY A 159 -8.48 -11.45 1.23
N LEU A 160 -8.66 -10.31 1.94
CA LEU A 160 -7.57 -9.46 2.46
C LEU A 160 -7.25 -9.70 3.94
N GLY A 161 -8.04 -10.56 4.61
CA GLY A 161 -7.84 -10.93 6.01
C GLY A 161 -8.97 -10.48 6.93
N PRO A 162 -8.88 -10.81 8.24
CA PRO A 162 -9.99 -10.58 9.17
C PRO A 162 -10.24 -9.10 9.49
N GLN A 163 -9.21 -8.26 9.40
CA GLN A 163 -9.33 -6.80 9.58
C GLN A 163 -9.31 -6.13 8.21
N SER A 164 -10.43 -6.24 7.50
CA SER A 164 -10.56 -5.69 6.16
C SER A 164 -12.00 -5.35 5.82
N VAL A 165 -12.15 -4.42 4.90
CA VAL A 165 -13.42 -4.02 4.31
C VAL A 165 -13.21 -3.68 2.84
N ILE A 166 -14.12 -4.14 1.99
CA ILE A 166 -14.20 -3.78 0.57
C ILE A 166 -15.57 -3.17 0.30
N GLY A 167 -15.59 -2.11 -0.48
CA GLY A 167 -16.80 -1.52 -1.02
C GLY A 167 -16.74 -1.42 -2.53
N THR A 168 -17.79 -1.83 -3.21
CA THR A 168 -17.94 -1.69 -4.66
C THR A 168 -19.25 -1.00 -4.99
N ALA A 169 -19.22 -0.08 -5.95
CA ALA A 169 -20.41 0.60 -6.43
C ALA A 169 -20.30 0.96 -7.91
N SER A 170 -21.46 1.19 -8.52
CA SER A 170 -21.56 1.86 -9.82
C SER A 170 -22.46 3.05 -9.67
N ALA A 171 -21.95 4.24 -9.93
CA ALA A 171 -22.70 5.48 -9.82
C ALA A 171 -22.28 6.46 -10.92
N VAL A 172 -23.26 7.16 -11.50
CA VAL A 172 -23.05 8.20 -12.52
C VAL A 172 -22.19 7.73 -13.70
N GLY A 173 -22.33 6.44 -14.09
CA GLY A 173 -21.60 5.86 -15.22
C GLY A 173 -20.16 5.40 -14.89
N SER A 174 -19.71 5.56 -13.66
CA SER A 174 -18.40 5.12 -13.19
C SER A 174 -18.50 3.95 -12.22
N THR A 175 -17.48 3.10 -12.21
CA THR A 175 -17.34 2.03 -11.24
C THR A 175 -16.32 2.43 -10.16
N TYR A 176 -16.62 2.06 -8.94
CA TYR A 176 -15.81 2.37 -7.76
C TYR A 176 -15.48 1.08 -7.02
N TYR A 177 -14.23 0.94 -6.65
CA TYR A 177 -13.74 -0.09 -5.76
C TYR A 177 -12.90 0.56 -4.67
N PHE A 178 -13.24 0.30 -3.40
CA PHE A 178 -12.50 0.74 -2.24
C PHE A 178 -12.15 -0.46 -1.39
N ALA A 179 -10.93 -0.49 -0.87
CA ALA A 179 -10.55 -1.48 0.14
C ALA A 179 -9.71 -0.81 1.22
N PHE A 180 -9.96 -1.21 2.45
CA PHE A 180 -9.16 -0.83 3.60
C PHE A 180 -8.88 -2.07 4.43
N TRP A 181 -7.62 -2.35 4.73
CA TRP A 181 -7.24 -3.53 5.51
C TRP A 181 -5.97 -3.32 6.30
N GLN A 182 -5.84 -4.15 7.34
CA GLN A 182 -4.65 -4.30 8.14
C GLN A 182 -4.12 -5.72 7.99
N ASN A 183 -2.81 -5.85 7.76
CA ASN A 183 -2.11 -7.12 7.77
C ASN A 183 -0.72 -6.94 8.37
N LYS A 184 -0.40 -7.73 9.42
CA LYS A 184 0.85 -7.60 10.18
C LYS A 184 1.07 -6.15 10.65
N ALA A 185 2.22 -5.57 10.35
CA ALA A 185 2.58 -4.19 10.73
C ALA A 185 2.20 -3.16 9.65
N PHE A 186 1.21 -3.45 8.80
CA PHE A 186 0.82 -2.57 7.72
C PHE A 186 -0.68 -2.33 7.69
N ASP A 187 -1.06 -1.05 7.45
CA ASP A 187 -2.39 -0.66 7.03
C ASP A 187 -2.33 -0.28 5.56
N SER A 188 -3.35 -0.63 4.79
CA SER A 188 -3.44 -0.24 3.41
C SER A 188 -4.82 0.31 3.08
N PHE A 189 -4.82 1.35 2.30
CA PHE A 189 -5.98 1.94 1.68
C PHE A 189 -5.84 1.85 0.16
N PHE A 190 -6.90 1.41 -0.52
CA PHE A 190 -6.87 1.15 -1.94
C PHE A 190 -8.16 1.66 -2.58
N ILE A 191 -8.02 2.36 -3.69
CA ILE A 191 -9.14 2.78 -4.51
C ILE A 191 -8.89 2.47 -5.98
N ALA A 192 -9.95 2.11 -6.69
CA ALA A 192 -9.94 2.02 -8.14
C ALA A 192 -11.21 2.64 -8.72
N TYR A 193 -11.04 3.33 -9.85
CA TYR A 193 -12.10 3.95 -10.61
C TYR A 193 -12.08 3.42 -12.05
N ASP A 194 -13.27 3.14 -12.59
CA ASP A 194 -13.47 2.70 -13.98
C ASP A 194 -12.60 1.51 -14.39
N LEU A 195 -12.37 0.62 -13.42
CA LEU A 195 -11.71 -0.67 -13.62
C LEU A 195 -12.67 -1.80 -13.26
N PRO A 196 -12.56 -2.96 -13.93
CA PRO A 196 -13.30 -4.15 -13.53
C PRO A 196 -13.00 -4.52 -12.07
N ALA A 197 -14.02 -4.82 -11.28
CA ALA A 197 -13.87 -5.12 -9.86
C ALA A 197 -12.88 -6.29 -9.60
N PHE A 198 -12.82 -7.27 -10.48
CA PHE A 198 -11.88 -8.39 -10.35
C PHE A 198 -10.42 -7.98 -10.55
N GLU A 199 -10.15 -6.97 -11.42
CA GLU A 199 -8.78 -6.43 -11.59
C GLU A 199 -8.36 -5.64 -10.36
N ALA A 200 -9.25 -4.81 -9.84
CA ALA A 200 -9.02 -4.06 -8.60
C ALA A 200 -8.80 -5.00 -7.40
N GLN A 201 -9.62 -6.04 -7.28
CA GLN A 201 -9.48 -7.08 -6.26
C GLN A 201 -8.12 -7.79 -6.37
N GLY A 202 -7.75 -8.25 -7.57
CA GLY A 202 -6.47 -8.91 -7.79
C GLY A 202 -5.27 -8.04 -7.43
N ALA A 203 -5.33 -6.75 -7.76
CA ALA A 203 -4.28 -5.80 -7.38
C ALA A 203 -4.20 -5.58 -5.85
N ALA A 204 -5.34 -5.47 -5.15
CA ALA A 204 -5.38 -5.38 -3.71
C ALA A 204 -4.81 -6.65 -3.04
N GLU A 205 -5.15 -7.83 -3.56
CA GLU A 205 -4.59 -9.12 -3.10
C GLU A 205 -3.08 -9.19 -3.31
N ASN A 206 -2.55 -8.71 -4.44
CA ASN A 206 -1.11 -8.63 -4.70
C ASN A 206 -0.40 -7.73 -3.69
N VAL A 207 -0.98 -6.58 -3.35
CA VAL A 207 -0.47 -5.70 -2.29
C VAL A 207 -0.48 -6.44 -0.95
N ASN A 208 -1.60 -7.11 -0.60
CA ASN A 208 -1.74 -7.85 0.64
C ASN A 208 -0.74 -9.01 0.78
N GLN A 209 -0.49 -9.76 -0.31
CA GLN A 209 0.47 -10.87 -0.33
C GLN A 209 1.92 -10.42 -0.10
N ARG A 210 2.26 -9.19 -0.45
CA ARG A 210 3.59 -8.61 -0.19
C ARG A 210 3.79 -8.17 1.27
N MET A 211 2.74 -8.11 2.08
CA MET A 211 2.80 -7.79 3.53
C MET A 211 3.29 -8.97 4.39
N ILE A 212 4.34 -9.66 3.97
CA ILE A 212 4.89 -10.86 4.63
C ILE A 212 5.88 -10.53 5.75
#